data_da31cb70fff284ba2fc8760ed819f54d
#
_entry.id   da31cb70fff284ba2fc8760ed819f54d
#
_cell.length_a   1.000
_cell.length_b   1.000
_cell.length_c   1.000
_cell.angle_alpha   90.00
_cell.angle_beta   90.00
_cell.angle_gamma   90.00
#
_symmetry.space_group_name_H-M   'P 1'
#
loop_
_entity.id
_entity.type
_entity.pdbx_description
1 polymer ?
#
loop_
_entity_poly.entity_id
_entity_poly.type
_entity_poly.pdbx_seq_one_letter_code
_entity_poly.pdbx_strand_id
1 'polypeptide(L)'
;MNTFTYTESILKGVRDYQTVIKGTVVDRKTEVLPDGTAKTKFVSSRQVTFTDPILVDFVRQNFNATSEYLVNIVGYETSTFSEKNQKWYDNKIVTAVELV
;
A
#
# COMPACT_ATOMS: atom_id res chain seq x y z
N MET A 1 13.55 8.81 11.85
CA MET A 1 12.28 8.27 11.34
C MET A 1 12.52 7.66 9.97
N ASN A 2 12.10 6.43 9.78
CA ASN A 2 12.22 5.78 8.49
C ASN A 2 11.08 6.20 7.58
N THR A 3 11.42 6.56 6.35
CA THR A 3 10.44 6.90 5.33
C THR A 3 10.42 5.82 4.26
N PHE A 4 9.30 5.73 3.52
CA PHE A 4 9.19 4.84 2.38
C PHE A 4 8.56 5.58 1.20
N THR A 5 8.88 5.12 0.01
CA THR A 5 8.30 5.62 -1.25
C THR A 5 8.03 4.43 -2.15
N TYR A 6 6.79 4.34 -2.64
CA TYR A 6 6.41 3.36 -3.67
C TYR A 6 5.99 4.12 -4.91
N THR A 7 6.69 3.89 -6.00
CA THR A 7 6.47 4.59 -7.26
C THR A 7 5.85 3.64 -8.28
N GLU A 8 4.76 4.08 -8.90
CA GLU A 8 4.03 3.30 -9.92
C GLU A 8 3.74 1.87 -9.44
N SER A 9 3.27 1.77 -8.20
CA SER A 9 2.90 0.51 -7.56
C SER A 9 1.40 0.32 -7.57
N ILE A 10 0.94 -0.91 -7.41
CA ILE A 10 -0.48 -1.24 -7.43
C ILE A 10 -1.03 -1.23 -6.02
N LEU A 11 -2.01 -0.38 -5.76
CA LEU A 11 -2.78 -0.38 -4.52
C LEU A 11 -4.05 -1.20 -4.72
N LYS A 12 -4.28 -2.19 -3.86
CA LYS A 12 -5.47 -3.04 -3.90
C LYS A 12 -5.90 -3.45 -2.50
N GLY A 13 -7.05 -4.10 -2.41
CA GLY A 13 -7.55 -4.63 -1.14
C GLY A 13 -7.81 -3.53 -0.12
N VAL A 14 -8.30 -2.39 -0.56
CA VAL A 14 -8.59 -1.25 0.31
C VAL A 14 -9.74 -1.61 1.25
N ARG A 15 -9.51 -1.45 2.56
CA ARG A 15 -10.50 -1.74 3.60
C ARG A 15 -10.70 -0.51 4.47
N ASP A 16 -11.96 -0.10 4.62
CA ASP A 16 -12.35 1.05 5.42
C ASP A 16 -12.75 0.60 6.83
N TYR A 17 -11.99 1.05 7.82
CA TYR A 17 -12.26 0.79 9.24
C TYR A 17 -12.83 2.04 9.94
N GLN A 18 -13.43 2.95 9.18
CA GLN A 18 -14.03 4.23 9.60
C GLN A 18 -13.01 5.31 9.93
N THR A 19 -12.18 5.12 10.96
CA THR A 19 -11.17 6.11 11.35
C THR A 19 -9.86 5.97 10.58
N VAL A 20 -9.59 4.77 10.08
CA VAL A 20 -8.41 4.48 9.28
C VAL A 20 -8.80 3.64 8.08
N ILE A 21 -7.98 3.69 7.04
CA ILE A 21 -8.11 2.82 5.87
C ILE A 21 -6.80 2.09 5.70
N LYS A 22 -6.89 0.79 5.42
CA LYS A 22 -5.73 -0.06 5.13
C LYS A 22 -5.81 -0.57 3.70
N GLY A 23 -4.65 -0.74 3.08
CA GLY A 23 -4.56 -1.29 1.75
C GLY A 23 -3.27 -2.07 1.58
N THR A 24 -3.15 -2.77 0.46
CA THR A 24 -1.96 -3.54 0.13
C THR A 24 -1.34 -2.93 -1.12
N VAL A 25 -0.05 -2.61 -1.03
CA VAL A 25 0.74 -2.16 -2.18
C VAL A 25 1.51 -3.35 -2.72
N VAL A 26 1.35 -3.61 -4.01
CA VAL A 26 1.93 -4.76 -4.69
C VAL A 26 2.80 -4.27 -5.82
N ASP A 27 4.01 -4.82 -5.92
CA ASP A 27 4.87 -4.62 -7.07
C ASP A 27 4.84 -5.86 -7.94
N ARG A 28 4.58 -5.65 -9.23
CA ARG A 28 4.60 -6.71 -10.25
C ARG A 28 5.65 -6.38 -11.28
N LYS A 29 6.39 -7.39 -11.70
CA LYS A 29 7.40 -7.26 -12.73
C LYS A 29 6.99 -8.10 -13.93
N THR A 30 7.05 -7.50 -15.13
CA THR A 30 6.82 -8.24 -16.38
C THR A 30 8.15 -8.73 -16.94
N GLU A 31 8.24 -10.03 -17.16
CA GLU A 31 9.39 -10.65 -17.80
C GLU A 31 9.02 -11.08 -19.23
N VAL A 32 9.89 -10.78 -20.18
CA VAL A 32 9.77 -11.27 -21.55
C VAL A 32 10.55 -12.57 -21.68
N LEU A 33 9.84 -13.65 -22.00
CA LEU A 33 10.45 -14.98 -22.17
C LEU A 33 11.16 -15.08 -23.53
N PRO A 34 12.09 -16.04 -23.69
CA PRO A 34 12.81 -16.24 -24.96
C PRO A 34 11.93 -16.48 -26.18
N ASP A 35 10.70 -17.00 -25.95
CA ASP A 35 9.71 -17.22 -27.02
C ASP A 35 8.92 -15.97 -27.41
N GLY A 36 9.20 -14.83 -26.79
CA GLY A 36 8.51 -13.57 -27.03
C GLY A 36 7.25 -13.34 -26.21
N THR A 37 6.83 -14.30 -25.37
CA THR A 37 5.69 -14.11 -24.49
C THR A 37 6.05 -13.31 -23.27
N ALA A 38 5.08 -12.52 -22.75
CA ALA A 38 5.27 -11.74 -21.54
C ALA A 38 4.62 -12.47 -20.37
N LYS A 39 5.35 -12.56 -19.25
CA LYS A 39 4.86 -13.13 -18.00
C LYS A 39 4.95 -12.10 -16.90
N THR A 40 3.84 -11.85 -16.22
CA THR A 40 3.81 -10.96 -15.05
C THR A 40 4.12 -11.76 -13.80
N LYS A 41 5.13 -11.31 -13.05
CA LYS A 41 5.56 -11.94 -11.82
C LYS A 41 5.31 -11.02 -10.65
N PHE A 42 4.73 -11.57 -9.59
CA PHE A 42 4.59 -10.90 -8.31
C PHE A 42 5.98 -10.77 -7.66
N VAL A 43 6.31 -9.55 -7.19
CA VAL A 43 7.61 -9.28 -6.59
C VAL A 43 7.49 -9.05 -5.08
N SER A 44 6.59 -8.16 -4.65
CA SER A 44 6.47 -7.82 -3.24
C SER A 44 5.07 -7.35 -2.88
N SER A 45 4.75 -7.45 -1.60
CA SER A 45 3.49 -6.99 -1.02
C SER A 45 3.78 -6.28 0.30
N ARG A 46 3.16 -5.13 0.51
CA ARG A 46 3.29 -4.35 1.74
C ARG A 46 1.93 -3.80 2.13
N GLN A 47 1.60 -3.89 3.41
CA GLN A 47 0.40 -3.25 3.94
C GLN A 47 0.71 -1.79 4.27
N VAL A 48 -0.19 -0.89 3.88
CA VAL A 48 -0.11 0.54 4.20
C VAL A 48 -1.37 0.98 4.92
N THR A 49 -1.25 2.02 5.74
CA THR A 49 -2.35 2.55 6.54
C THR A 49 -2.49 4.06 6.28
N PHE A 50 -3.72 4.48 6.02
CA PHE A 50 -4.10 5.88 5.86
C PHE A 50 -4.76 6.32 7.15
N THR A 51 -4.15 7.27 7.86
CA THR A 51 -4.66 7.77 9.14
C THR A 51 -5.06 9.24 9.10
N ASP A 52 -4.48 10.04 8.20
CA ASP A 52 -4.82 11.44 8.02
C ASP A 52 -6.27 11.56 7.52
N PRO A 53 -7.14 12.34 8.21
CA PRO A 53 -8.55 12.44 7.81
C PRO A 53 -8.76 12.89 6.36
N ILE A 54 -7.90 13.76 5.84
CA ILE A 54 -8.00 14.24 4.46
C ILE A 54 -7.69 13.10 3.50
N LEU A 55 -6.64 12.32 3.78
CA LEU A 55 -6.28 11.16 2.96
C LEU A 55 -7.32 10.05 3.06
N VAL A 56 -7.85 9.81 4.25
CA VAL A 56 -8.91 8.82 4.46
C VAL A 56 -10.13 9.17 3.61
N ASP A 57 -10.56 10.42 3.61
CA ASP A 57 -11.68 10.87 2.80
C ASP A 57 -11.39 10.74 1.29
N PHE A 58 -10.18 11.10 0.86
CA PHE A 58 -9.77 10.97 -0.53
C PHE A 58 -9.83 9.51 -0.99
N VAL A 59 -9.28 8.60 -0.19
CA VAL A 59 -9.27 7.17 -0.53
C VAL A 59 -10.68 6.61 -0.54
N ARG A 60 -11.50 6.98 0.45
CA ARG A 60 -12.89 6.52 0.55
C ARG A 60 -13.71 6.93 -0.68
N GLN A 61 -13.48 8.13 -1.21
CA GLN A 61 -14.21 8.64 -2.36
C GLN A 61 -13.71 8.11 -3.71
N ASN A 62 -12.44 7.74 -3.81
CA ASN A 62 -11.80 7.43 -5.09
C ASN A 62 -11.43 5.96 -5.27
N PHE A 63 -11.32 5.19 -4.18
CA PHE A 63 -10.87 3.80 -4.23
C PHE A 63 -11.93 2.88 -3.63
N ASN A 64 -11.99 1.66 -4.15
CA ASN A 64 -12.86 0.63 -3.59
C ASN A 64 -12.08 -0.67 -3.31
N ALA A 65 -12.73 -1.61 -2.62
CA ALA A 65 -12.09 -2.83 -2.14
C ALA A 65 -11.79 -3.85 -3.25
N THR A 66 -12.45 -3.72 -4.40
CA THR A 66 -12.39 -4.73 -5.47
C THR A 66 -11.52 -4.32 -6.65
N SER A 67 -11.11 -3.07 -6.72
CA SER A 67 -10.33 -2.55 -7.84
C SER A 67 -8.86 -2.40 -7.48
N GLU A 68 -8.03 -2.35 -8.52
CA GLU A 68 -6.60 -2.09 -8.40
C GLU A 68 -6.29 -0.73 -9.01
N TYR A 69 -5.36 0.01 -8.37
CA TYR A 69 -5.01 1.37 -8.78
C TYR A 69 -3.51 1.51 -8.89
N LEU A 70 -3.05 2.15 -9.95
CA LEU A 70 -1.64 2.51 -10.08
C LEU A 70 -1.40 3.83 -9.35
N VAL A 71 -0.50 3.81 -8.38
CA VAL A 71 -0.32 4.94 -7.45
C VAL A 71 1.16 5.21 -7.17
N ASN A 72 1.43 6.44 -6.74
CA ASN A 72 2.65 6.80 -6.06
C ASN A 72 2.30 7.09 -4.59
N ILE A 73 3.01 6.48 -3.67
CA ILE A 73 2.75 6.58 -2.22
C ILE A 73 4.04 6.95 -1.50
N VAL A 74 3.93 7.90 -0.59
CA VAL A 74 5.01 8.31 0.32
C VAL A 74 4.51 8.23 1.75
N GLY A 75 5.36 7.84 2.67
CA GLY A 75 4.99 7.78 4.06
C GLY A 75 6.18 7.53 4.99
N TYR A 76 5.86 7.15 6.20
CA TYR A 76 6.86 6.84 7.22
C TYR A 76 6.50 5.55 7.94
N GLU A 77 7.51 4.93 8.55
CA GLU A 77 7.35 3.70 9.31
C GLU A 77 7.36 3.99 10.80
N THR A 78 6.48 3.33 11.54
CA THR A 78 6.46 3.33 13.00
C THR A 78 6.48 1.89 13.49
N SER A 79 6.93 1.70 14.73
CA SER A 79 6.91 0.39 15.38
C SER A 79 6.10 0.47 16.66
N THR A 80 5.23 -0.52 16.88
CA THR A 80 4.43 -0.63 18.08
C THR A 80 4.69 -1.98 18.74
N PHE A 81 4.98 -1.94 20.04
CA PHE A 81 5.17 -3.16 20.81
C PHE A 81 3.83 -3.62 21.39
N SER A 82 3.48 -4.88 21.16
CA SER A 82 2.29 -5.50 21.75
C SER A 82 2.68 -6.32 22.97
N GLU A 83 2.27 -5.91 24.15
CA GLU A 83 2.52 -6.64 25.39
C GLU A 83 1.80 -7.99 25.40
N LYS A 84 0.61 -8.04 24.79
CA LYS A 84 -0.21 -9.25 24.71
C LYS A 84 0.52 -10.36 23.93
N ASN A 85 1.17 -10.03 22.82
CA ASN A 85 1.82 -10.99 21.95
C ASN A 85 3.35 -11.00 22.11
N GLN A 86 3.91 -10.07 22.89
CA GLN A 86 5.35 -9.91 23.08
C GLN A 86 6.08 -9.73 21.74
N LYS A 87 5.49 -8.96 20.82
CA LYS A 87 6.03 -8.72 19.49
C LYS A 87 5.98 -7.26 19.10
N TRP A 88 6.93 -6.87 18.27
CA TRP A 88 6.93 -5.58 17.59
C TRP A 88 6.19 -5.68 16.27
N TYR A 89 5.34 -4.70 16.00
CA TYR A 89 4.63 -4.58 14.72
C TYR A 89 5.06 -3.30 14.04
N ASP A 90 5.45 -3.42 12.77
CA ASP A 90 5.79 -2.27 11.95
C ASP A 90 4.54 -1.77 11.22
N ASN A 91 4.36 -0.45 11.24
CA ASN A 91 3.25 0.21 10.56
C ASN A 91 3.80 1.15 9.50
N LYS A 92 3.18 1.14 8.32
CA LYS A 92 3.52 2.04 7.23
C LYS A 92 2.39 3.05 7.08
N ILE A 93 2.65 4.29 7.54
CA ILE A 93 1.67 5.36 7.55
C ILE A 93 1.86 6.22 6.31
N VAL A 94 0.81 6.35 5.51
CA VAL A 94 0.84 7.13 4.27
C VAL A 94 0.67 8.61 4.58
N THR A 95 1.54 9.44 4.02
CA THR A 95 1.45 10.91 4.12
C THR A 95 1.03 11.55 2.80
N ALA A 96 1.22 10.87 1.68
CA ALA A 96 0.79 11.36 0.39
C ALA A 96 0.49 10.19 -0.54
N VAL A 97 -0.54 10.33 -1.36
CA VAL A 97 -0.92 9.37 -2.39
C VAL A 97 -1.37 10.14 -3.63
N GLU A 98 -0.93 9.68 -4.80
CA GLU A 98 -1.44 10.22 -6.07
C GLU A 98 -1.71 9.07 -7.04
N LEU A 99 -2.72 9.24 -7.86
CA LEU A 99 -3.02 8.34 -8.98
C LEU A 99 -2.09 8.65 -10.13
N VAL A 100 -1.51 7.61 -10.69
CA VAL A 100 -0.65 7.74 -11.87
C VAL A 100 -1.49 7.83 -13.15
#